data_a78f1f4c714d55b4371a8e8b1694b03e
#
_entry.id   a78f1f4c714d55b4371a8e8b1694b03e
#
_cell.length_a   1.000
_cell.length_b   1.000
_cell.length_c   1.000
_cell.angle_alpha   90.00
_cell.angle_beta   90.00
_cell.angle_gamma   90.00
#
_symmetry.space_group_name_H-M   'P 1'
#
loop_
_entity.id
_entity.type
_entity.pdbx_description
1 polymer ?
#
loop_
_entity_poly.entity_id
_entity_poly.type
_entity_poly.pdbx_seq_one_letter_code
_entity_poly.pdbx_strand_id
1 'polypeptide(L)'
;PDALTEWKFTGLAHTQDLDYGMLTQTVKTSKPFMVQPNMPRFVRKGDRTVIAASLVNLSMDKIEGNAGIKLYDPVTEEVVYDYQQPSSVAEGTTGVVRFDCQIPDKYDMLVCRITAEAGEYSDGEQHYLPVLTDKQWVTETIPVQLNGESMTEVGTEDLFNKQSKTATER
;
A
#
# COMPACT_ATOMS: atom_id res chain seq x y z
N PRO A 1 -7.26 0.93 22.43
CA PRO A 1 -7.37 1.25 21.01
C PRO A 1 -6.08 0.87 20.31
N ASP A 2 -6.16 0.18 19.17
CA ASP A 2 -4.98 -0.29 18.43
C ASP A 2 -4.30 0.85 17.65
N ALA A 3 -4.92 2.04 17.63
CA ALA A 3 -4.36 3.21 16.97
C ALA A 3 -3.28 3.90 17.81
N LEU A 4 -2.08 3.97 17.26
CA LEU A 4 -0.99 4.76 17.80
C LEU A 4 -1.20 6.22 17.39
N THR A 5 -1.80 7.03 18.25
CA THR A 5 -2.24 8.39 17.94
C THR A 5 -2.13 9.31 19.15
N GLU A 6 -2.30 10.58 18.88
CA GLU A 6 -2.38 11.63 19.89
C GLU A 6 -3.86 11.98 20.15
N TRP A 7 -4.30 11.84 21.39
CA TRP A 7 -5.64 12.19 21.83
C TRP A 7 -5.62 13.55 22.48
N LYS A 8 -6.46 14.46 22.01
CA LYS A 8 -6.66 15.77 22.60
C LYS A 8 -7.99 15.79 23.33
N PHE A 9 -7.94 15.92 24.65
CA PHE A 9 -9.11 16.16 25.47
C PHE A 9 -9.28 17.66 25.66
N THR A 10 -10.50 18.16 25.44
CA THR A 10 -10.86 19.55 25.72
C THR A 10 -12.11 19.58 26.60
N GLY A 11 -11.99 20.15 27.78
CA GLY A 11 -13.09 20.38 28.70
C GLY A 11 -13.41 21.87 28.75
N LEU A 12 -14.70 22.20 28.71
CA LEU A 12 -15.21 23.55 28.85
C LEU A 12 -16.23 23.56 30.02
N ALA A 13 -16.06 24.47 30.93
CA ALA A 13 -17.01 24.73 31.99
C ALA A 13 -17.39 26.21 31.99
N HIS A 14 -18.65 26.52 32.27
CA HIS A 14 -19.12 27.89 32.43
C HIS A 14 -20.15 28.01 33.55
N THR A 15 -20.25 29.21 34.15
CA THR A 15 -21.26 29.57 35.11
C THR A 15 -22.44 30.26 34.42
N GLN A 16 -23.51 30.52 35.18
CA GLN A 16 -24.64 31.30 34.70
C GLN A 16 -24.27 32.76 34.43
N ASP A 17 -23.23 33.29 35.10
CA ASP A 17 -22.72 34.65 34.98
C ASP A 17 -21.69 34.79 33.85
N LEU A 18 -21.60 33.80 32.98
CA LEU A 18 -20.69 33.74 31.81
C LEU A 18 -19.20 33.66 32.15
N ASP A 19 -18.82 33.37 33.38
CA ASP A 19 -17.44 32.97 33.66
C ASP A 19 -17.19 31.61 33.06
N TYR A 20 -16.06 31.45 32.41
CA TYR A 20 -15.71 30.19 31.78
C TYR A 20 -14.28 29.75 32.09
N GLY A 21 -14.09 28.44 32.08
CA GLY A 21 -12.79 27.81 32.17
C GLY A 21 -12.64 26.75 31.08
N MET A 22 -11.48 26.68 30.49
CA MET A 22 -11.14 25.67 29.49
C MET A 22 -9.89 24.90 29.92
N LEU A 23 -9.97 23.57 29.83
CA LEU A 23 -8.87 22.66 30.04
C LEU A 23 -8.58 21.92 28.73
N THR A 24 -7.31 21.90 28.35
CA THR A 24 -6.84 21.07 27.22
C THR A 24 -5.73 20.16 27.71
N GLN A 25 -5.87 18.84 27.45
CA GLN A 25 -4.89 17.82 27.78
C GLN A 25 -4.63 16.97 26.55
N THR A 26 -3.38 16.60 26.35
CA THR A 26 -2.97 15.74 25.24
C THR A 26 -2.32 14.48 25.79
N VAL A 27 -2.72 13.31 25.24
CA VAL A 27 -2.16 12.00 25.59
C VAL A 27 -1.73 11.31 24.30
N LYS A 28 -0.48 10.89 24.25
CA LYS A 28 0.08 10.10 23.16
C LYS A 28 0.09 8.63 23.50
N THR A 29 -0.39 7.79 22.57
CA THR A 29 -0.24 6.34 22.64
C THR A 29 0.93 5.93 21.76
N SER A 30 1.92 5.24 22.33
CA SER A 30 3.08 4.73 21.58
C SER A 30 3.47 3.36 22.11
N LYS A 31 4.07 2.53 21.24
CA LYS A 31 4.74 1.29 21.63
C LYS A 31 6.25 1.54 21.71
N PRO A 32 6.98 0.79 22.55
CA PRO A 32 8.45 0.88 22.58
C PRO A 32 9.10 0.52 21.24
N PHE A 33 8.47 -0.38 20.48
CA PHE A 33 8.90 -0.78 19.15
C PHE A 33 7.70 -0.85 18.22
N MET A 34 7.87 -0.32 16.99
CA MET A 34 6.80 -0.22 15.99
C MET A 34 7.32 -0.49 14.60
N VAL A 35 6.47 -1.16 13.81
CA VAL A 35 6.66 -1.32 12.36
C VAL A 35 5.73 -0.35 11.63
N GLN A 36 6.28 0.45 10.73
CA GLN A 36 5.52 1.39 9.92
C GLN A 36 5.80 1.13 8.43
N PRO A 37 4.95 0.37 7.75
CA PRO A 37 5.10 0.10 6.33
C PRO A 37 4.91 1.35 5.48
N ASN A 38 5.76 1.51 4.47
CA ASN A 38 5.55 2.48 3.41
C ASN A 38 4.92 1.77 2.20
N MET A 39 3.62 1.57 2.27
CA MET A 39 2.89 0.82 1.28
C MET A 39 2.61 1.62 0.01
N PRO A 40 2.90 1.06 -1.17
CA PRO A 40 2.42 1.64 -2.42
C PRO A 40 0.88 1.52 -2.49
N ARG A 41 0.24 2.46 -3.17
CA ARG A 41 -1.22 2.43 -3.36
C ARG A 41 -1.69 1.24 -4.18
N PHE A 42 -0.87 0.80 -5.13
CA PHE A 42 -1.07 -0.37 -5.98
C PHE A 42 0.26 -0.81 -6.55
N VAL A 43 0.29 -2.01 -7.11
CA VAL A 43 1.36 -2.55 -7.94
C VAL A 43 0.78 -3.05 -9.26
N ARG A 44 1.60 -3.40 -10.23
CA ARG A 44 1.13 -3.98 -11.50
C ARG A 44 1.54 -5.44 -11.61
N LYS A 45 0.78 -6.18 -12.40
CA LYS A 45 1.08 -7.57 -12.75
C LYS A 45 2.48 -7.66 -13.36
N GLY A 46 3.30 -8.60 -12.91
CA GLY A 46 4.67 -8.80 -13.39
C GLY A 46 5.72 -7.82 -12.87
N ASP A 47 5.33 -6.81 -12.08
CA ASP A 47 6.27 -5.80 -11.57
C ASP A 47 7.30 -6.37 -10.61
N ARG A 48 8.49 -5.77 -10.66
CA ARG A 48 9.45 -5.81 -9.55
C ARG A 48 9.36 -4.52 -8.77
N THR A 49 9.08 -4.62 -7.49
CA THR A 49 8.92 -3.46 -6.62
C THR A 49 9.66 -3.64 -5.32
N VAL A 50 10.02 -2.52 -4.70
CA VAL A 50 10.61 -2.51 -3.36
C VAL A 50 9.57 -2.01 -2.38
N ILE A 51 9.20 -2.86 -1.42
CA ILE A 51 8.35 -2.46 -0.30
C ILE A 51 9.28 -2.19 0.89
N ALA A 52 9.17 -1.01 1.45
CA ALA A 52 9.98 -0.60 2.60
C ALA A 52 9.13 -0.47 3.86
N ALA A 53 9.75 -0.68 5.01
CA ALA A 53 9.15 -0.38 6.30
C ALA A 53 10.14 0.32 7.21
N SER A 54 9.65 1.26 8.00
CA SER A 54 10.39 1.87 9.09
C SER A 54 10.19 1.04 10.36
N LEU A 55 11.29 0.76 11.04
CA LEU A 55 11.33 0.13 12.35
C LEU A 55 11.67 1.21 13.37
N VAL A 56 10.69 1.63 14.16
CA VAL A 56 10.86 2.70 15.13
C VAL A 56 11.16 2.09 16.49
N ASN A 57 12.30 2.42 17.05
CA ASN A 57 12.70 1.99 18.39
C ASN A 57 12.67 3.20 19.34
N LEU A 58 11.69 3.21 20.24
CA LEU A 58 11.54 4.22 21.30
C LEU A 58 12.01 3.68 22.66
N SER A 59 12.60 2.49 22.71
CA SER A 59 13.18 1.93 23.93
C SER A 59 14.52 2.56 24.26
N MET A 60 15.04 2.26 25.44
CA MET A 60 16.33 2.73 25.93
C MET A 60 17.52 1.86 25.47
N ASP A 61 17.22 0.78 24.74
CA ASP A 61 18.21 -0.20 24.32
C ASP A 61 18.22 -0.37 22.80
N LYS A 62 19.38 -0.74 22.26
CA LYS A 62 19.50 -1.20 20.89
C LYS A 62 18.68 -2.49 20.71
N ILE A 63 17.85 -2.54 19.71
CA ILE A 63 17.02 -3.71 19.36
C ILE A 63 17.62 -4.42 18.15
N GLU A 64 17.82 -5.73 18.29
CA GLU A 64 18.30 -6.63 17.23
C GLU A 64 17.32 -7.78 17.05
N GLY A 65 17.02 -8.12 15.80
CA GLY A 65 16.05 -9.17 15.49
C GLY A 65 15.87 -9.39 13.99
N ASN A 66 14.68 -9.82 13.61
CA ASN A 66 14.35 -10.07 12.21
C ASN A 66 13.12 -9.26 11.79
N ALA A 67 13.17 -8.76 10.57
CA ALA A 67 12.01 -8.19 9.90
C ALA A 67 11.61 -9.07 8.72
N GLY A 68 10.32 -9.30 8.57
CA GLY A 68 9.76 -10.16 7.53
C GLY A 68 8.65 -9.49 6.75
N ILE A 69 8.50 -9.93 5.51
CA ILE A 69 7.37 -9.60 4.65
C ILE A 69 6.74 -10.87 4.12
N LYS A 70 5.42 -10.91 4.10
CA LYS A 70 4.64 -11.97 3.48
C LYS A 70 3.58 -11.37 2.57
N LEU A 71 3.58 -11.80 1.29
CA LEU A 71 2.51 -11.51 0.35
C LEU A 71 1.70 -12.77 0.14
N TYR A 72 0.37 -12.67 0.20
CA TYR A 72 -0.53 -13.81 0.01
C TYR A 72 -1.87 -13.37 -0.56
N ASP A 73 -2.57 -14.32 -1.18
CA ASP A 73 -3.93 -14.13 -1.69
C ASP A 73 -4.93 -14.03 -0.53
N PRO A 74 -5.77 -12.98 -0.45
CA PRO A 74 -6.74 -12.83 0.63
C PRO A 74 -7.86 -13.89 0.66
N VAL A 75 -8.08 -14.62 -0.43
CA VAL A 75 -9.17 -15.60 -0.55
C VAL A 75 -8.68 -17.01 -0.29
N THR A 76 -7.56 -17.39 -0.89
CA THR A 76 -7.01 -18.74 -0.80
C THR A 76 -5.95 -18.90 0.27
N GLU A 77 -5.45 -17.79 0.82
CA GLU A 77 -4.30 -17.70 1.72
C GLU A 77 -2.99 -18.28 1.12
N GLU A 78 -2.98 -18.50 -0.21
CA GLU A 78 -1.78 -18.95 -0.92
C GLU A 78 -0.67 -17.92 -0.77
N VAL A 79 0.45 -18.35 -0.19
CA VAL A 79 1.62 -17.50 0.01
C VAL A 79 2.37 -17.36 -1.30
N VAL A 80 2.50 -16.12 -1.75
CA VAL A 80 3.14 -15.76 -3.02
C VAL A 80 4.61 -15.37 -2.82
N TYR A 81 4.88 -14.72 -1.70
CA TYR A 81 6.21 -14.25 -1.34
C TYR A 81 6.36 -14.27 0.18
N ASP A 82 7.44 -14.83 0.67
CA ASP A 82 7.79 -14.85 2.09
C ASP A 82 9.30 -14.66 2.22
N TYR A 83 9.70 -13.59 2.90
CA TYR A 83 11.11 -13.28 3.07
C TYR A 83 11.37 -12.64 4.42
N GLN A 84 12.49 -13.00 5.02
CA GLN A 84 12.95 -12.42 6.29
C GLN A 84 14.41 -11.99 6.18
N GLN A 85 14.75 -10.93 6.89
CA GLN A 85 16.12 -10.44 6.97
C GLN A 85 16.43 -9.94 8.38
N PRO A 86 17.71 -10.01 8.80
CA PRO A 86 18.16 -9.42 10.04
C PRO A 86 17.91 -7.91 10.05
N SER A 87 17.53 -7.39 11.20
CA SER A 87 17.36 -5.96 11.44
C SER A 87 17.97 -5.55 12.75
N SER A 88 18.49 -4.33 12.79
CA SER A 88 19.08 -3.73 13.99
C SER A 88 18.76 -2.25 14.01
N VAL A 89 18.23 -1.78 15.14
CA VAL A 89 17.82 -0.37 15.32
C VAL A 89 18.40 0.14 16.65
N ALA A 90 19.18 1.19 16.60
CA ALA A 90 19.72 1.80 17.80
C ALA A 90 18.61 2.42 18.68
N GLU A 91 18.92 2.64 19.96
CA GLU A 91 18.02 3.28 20.92
C GLU A 91 17.53 4.64 20.41
N GLY A 92 16.25 4.92 20.60
CA GLY A 92 15.63 6.20 20.23
C GLY A 92 15.68 6.56 18.75
N THR A 93 15.98 5.57 17.85
CA THR A 93 16.13 5.83 16.41
C THR A 93 15.14 5.06 15.56
N THR A 94 15.17 5.35 14.26
CA THR A 94 14.38 4.64 13.25
C THR A 94 15.32 3.98 12.23
N GLY A 95 15.18 2.66 12.07
CA GLY A 95 15.79 1.89 11.00
C GLY A 95 14.86 1.75 9.80
N VAL A 96 15.39 1.35 8.65
CA VAL A 96 14.60 1.06 7.45
C VAL A 96 14.99 -0.30 6.91
N VAL A 97 13.99 -1.14 6.68
CA VAL A 97 14.12 -2.41 5.97
C VAL A 97 13.49 -2.31 4.58
N ARG A 98 14.05 -3.02 3.61
CA ARG A 98 13.58 -3.04 2.22
C ARG A 98 13.46 -4.48 1.74
N PHE A 99 12.39 -4.74 1.01
CA PHE A 99 12.06 -6.06 0.48
C PHE A 99 11.84 -5.95 -1.03
N ASP A 100 12.67 -6.66 -1.80
CA ASP A 100 12.56 -6.74 -3.25
C ASP A 100 11.52 -7.81 -3.62
N CYS A 101 10.34 -7.37 -4.04
CA CYS A 101 9.21 -8.25 -4.31
C CYS A 101 8.98 -8.38 -5.83
N GLN A 102 8.76 -9.62 -6.27
CA GLN A 102 8.24 -9.92 -7.61
C GLN A 102 6.73 -10.15 -7.51
N ILE A 103 5.94 -9.37 -8.24
CA ILE A 103 4.49 -9.47 -8.24
C ILE A 103 4.04 -10.43 -9.34
N PRO A 104 3.30 -11.51 -9.02
CA PRO A 104 2.80 -12.43 -10.04
C PRO A 104 1.66 -11.86 -10.87
N ASP A 105 1.47 -12.39 -12.07
CA ASP A 105 0.40 -11.97 -12.98
C ASP A 105 -0.98 -12.52 -12.62
N LYS A 106 -1.03 -13.53 -11.76
CA LYS A 106 -2.23 -14.31 -11.45
C LYS A 106 -3.27 -13.56 -10.60
N TYR A 107 -2.82 -12.65 -9.74
CA TYR A 107 -3.67 -12.05 -8.71
C TYR A 107 -4.09 -10.62 -9.07
N ASP A 108 -5.29 -10.22 -8.61
CA ASP A 108 -5.80 -8.85 -8.73
C ASP A 108 -5.74 -8.11 -7.39
N MET A 109 -5.54 -8.86 -6.30
CA MET A 109 -5.38 -8.35 -4.94
C MET A 109 -4.41 -9.25 -4.19
N LEU A 110 -3.53 -8.66 -3.42
CA LEU A 110 -2.67 -9.35 -2.44
C LEU A 110 -2.85 -8.71 -1.07
N VAL A 111 -2.54 -9.47 -0.04
CA VAL A 111 -2.32 -8.94 1.30
C VAL A 111 -0.83 -8.89 1.55
N CYS A 112 -0.36 -7.74 1.97
CA CYS A 112 1.01 -7.55 2.43
C CYS A 112 1.01 -7.47 3.96
N ARG A 113 1.69 -8.42 4.60
CA ARG A 113 1.94 -8.40 6.04
C ARG A 113 3.43 -8.18 6.26
N ILE A 114 3.77 -7.14 7.02
CA ILE A 114 5.14 -6.87 7.44
C ILE A 114 5.20 -7.04 8.95
N THR A 115 6.16 -7.82 9.42
CA THR A 115 6.38 -8.11 10.83
C THR A 115 7.83 -7.81 11.20
N ALA A 116 8.05 -7.46 12.45
CA ALA A 116 9.39 -7.44 13.02
C ALA A 116 9.34 -8.00 14.44
N GLU A 117 10.33 -8.82 14.75
CA GLU A 117 10.50 -9.46 16.05
C GLU A 117 11.93 -9.18 16.54
N ALA A 118 12.04 -8.69 17.77
CA ALA A 118 13.32 -8.30 18.33
C ALA A 118 13.30 -8.43 19.86
N GLY A 119 13.88 -9.52 20.37
CA GLY A 119 13.87 -9.84 21.80
C GLY A 119 12.44 -10.03 22.33
N GLU A 120 12.04 -9.20 23.27
CA GLU A 120 10.69 -9.22 23.88
C GLU A 120 9.66 -8.42 23.06
N TYR A 121 10.12 -7.69 22.03
CA TYR A 121 9.27 -6.84 21.23
C TYR A 121 8.87 -7.53 19.93
N SER A 122 7.61 -7.40 19.59
CA SER A 122 7.08 -7.79 18.28
C SER A 122 6.03 -6.79 17.84
N ASP A 123 6.02 -6.49 16.56
CA ASP A 123 4.98 -5.67 15.94
C ASP A 123 4.80 -6.07 14.49
N GLY A 124 3.65 -5.76 13.92
CA GLY A 124 3.37 -6.03 12.53
C GLY A 124 2.11 -5.35 12.04
N GLU A 125 2.13 -5.03 10.77
CA GLU A 125 1.00 -4.43 10.08
C GLU A 125 0.64 -5.21 8.82
N GLN A 126 -0.65 -5.17 8.49
CA GLN A 126 -1.21 -5.84 7.33
C GLN A 126 -2.02 -4.87 6.50
N HIS A 127 -1.77 -4.87 5.19
CA HIS A 127 -2.44 -4.00 4.23
C HIS A 127 -2.89 -4.77 3.00
N TYR A 128 -4.02 -4.37 2.44
CA TYR A 128 -4.42 -4.82 1.11
C TYR A 128 -3.62 -4.08 0.04
N LEU A 129 -3.09 -4.82 -0.92
CA LEU A 129 -2.28 -4.32 -2.02
C LEU A 129 -2.96 -4.64 -3.35
N PRO A 130 -3.67 -3.69 -3.98
CA PRO A 130 -4.26 -3.88 -5.29
C PRO A 130 -3.20 -4.15 -6.35
N VAL A 131 -3.46 -5.15 -7.21
CA VAL A 131 -2.60 -5.53 -8.32
C VAL A 131 -3.31 -5.20 -9.63
N LEU A 132 -2.89 -4.13 -10.27
CA LEU A 132 -3.51 -3.66 -11.50
C LEU A 132 -2.89 -4.35 -12.73
N THR A 133 -3.69 -4.49 -13.79
CA THR A 133 -3.17 -4.93 -15.07
C THR A 133 -2.20 -3.88 -15.64
N ASP A 134 -1.22 -4.31 -16.40
CA ASP A 134 -0.34 -3.48 -17.23
C ASP A 134 -0.97 -3.11 -18.57
N LYS A 135 -2.13 -3.71 -18.87
CA LYS A 135 -2.88 -3.50 -20.12
C LYS A 135 -3.95 -2.44 -19.95
N GLN A 136 -4.16 -1.67 -21.00
CA GLN A 136 -5.22 -0.67 -21.08
C GLN A 136 -6.08 -0.95 -22.30
N TRP A 137 -7.40 -0.88 -22.12
CA TRP A 137 -8.34 -0.90 -23.23
C TRP A 137 -8.23 0.39 -24.02
N VAL A 138 -8.05 0.28 -25.33
CA VAL A 138 -8.03 1.40 -26.27
C VAL A 138 -9.22 1.24 -27.22
N THR A 139 -10.06 2.27 -27.31
CA THR A 139 -11.17 2.31 -28.26
C THR A 139 -10.75 3.16 -29.45
N GLU A 140 -10.73 2.56 -30.62
CA GLU A 140 -10.53 3.28 -31.87
C GLU A 140 -11.87 3.47 -32.59
N THR A 141 -12.04 4.63 -33.23
CA THR A 141 -13.28 4.99 -33.94
C THR A 141 -12.94 5.47 -35.33
N ILE A 142 -13.61 4.91 -36.32
CA ILE A 142 -13.54 5.39 -37.70
C ILE A 142 -14.78 6.24 -37.98
N PRO A 143 -14.65 7.54 -38.26
CA PRO A 143 -15.78 8.34 -38.69
C PRO A 143 -16.18 7.99 -40.11
N VAL A 144 -17.43 7.59 -40.30
CA VAL A 144 -18.00 7.30 -41.62
C VAL A 144 -18.92 8.45 -42.01
N GLN A 145 -18.60 9.13 -43.10
CA GLN A 145 -19.47 10.18 -43.66
C GLN A 145 -20.38 9.55 -44.76
N LEU A 146 -21.67 9.63 -44.54
CA LEU A 146 -22.66 9.21 -45.54
C LEU A 146 -23.21 10.44 -46.26
N ASN A 147 -22.93 10.55 -47.54
CA ASN A 147 -23.38 11.65 -48.41
C ASN A 147 -24.46 11.16 -49.35
N GLY A 148 -25.75 11.40 -49.02
CA GLY A 148 -26.89 11.04 -49.87
C GLY A 148 -27.11 9.53 -50.05
N GLU A 149 -27.47 9.09 -51.27
CA GLU A 149 -27.77 7.69 -51.59
C GLU A 149 -26.50 6.85 -51.92
N SER A 150 -25.31 7.28 -51.55
CA SER A 150 -24.07 6.53 -51.81
C SER A 150 -23.89 5.39 -50.81
N MET A 151 -23.46 4.23 -51.28
CA MET A 151 -23.05 3.11 -50.47
C MET A 151 -21.57 3.27 -50.14
N THR A 152 -21.25 3.27 -48.82
CA THR A 152 -19.88 3.31 -48.34
C THR A 152 -19.56 2.00 -47.63
N GLU A 153 -18.58 1.26 -48.11
CA GLU A 153 -18.11 0.05 -47.49
C GLU A 153 -16.97 0.43 -46.53
N VAL A 154 -17.13 0.01 -45.25
CA VAL A 154 -16.18 0.29 -44.21
C VAL A 154 -15.59 -1.03 -43.72
N GLY A 155 -14.30 -1.25 -44.05
CA GLY A 155 -13.58 -2.41 -43.55
C GLY A 155 -13.06 -2.17 -42.12
N THR A 156 -13.28 -3.13 -41.23
CA THR A 156 -12.70 -3.11 -39.88
C THR A 156 -11.20 -3.38 -39.89
N GLU A 157 -10.64 -3.81 -41.01
CA GLU A 157 -9.21 -4.08 -41.19
C GLU A 157 -8.34 -2.81 -41.02
N ASP A 158 -8.89 -1.65 -41.38
CA ASP A 158 -8.18 -0.37 -41.21
C ASP A 158 -8.02 0.05 -39.76
N LEU A 159 -8.89 -0.38 -38.86
CA LEU A 159 -8.78 -0.19 -37.42
C LEU A 159 -7.54 -0.93 -36.84
N PHE A 160 -7.27 -2.11 -37.39
CA PHE A 160 -6.22 -2.98 -36.86
C PHE A 160 -4.84 -2.79 -37.51
N ASN A 161 -4.79 -2.16 -38.67
CA ASN A 161 -3.53 -1.94 -39.41
C ASN A 161 -2.63 -0.85 -38.82
N LYS A 162 -3.18 0.02 -37.97
CA LYS A 162 -2.46 1.10 -37.26
C LYS A 162 -2.06 0.74 -35.84
N GLN A 163 -2.14 -0.53 -35.46
CA GLN A 163 -1.91 -0.95 -34.10
C GLN A 163 -0.47 -0.72 -33.63
N SER A 164 -0.36 -0.26 -32.41
CA SER A 164 0.89 -0.27 -31.65
C SER A 164 1.46 -1.70 -31.59
N LYS A 165 2.79 -1.83 -31.69
CA LYS A 165 3.51 -3.11 -31.51
C LYS A 165 3.25 -3.76 -30.14
N THR A 166 2.68 -3.01 -29.21
CA THR A 166 2.35 -3.44 -27.84
C THR A 166 0.90 -3.92 -27.69
N ALA A 167 0.08 -3.88 -28.74
CA ALA A 167 -1.26 -4.44 -28.68
C ALA A 167 -1.20 -5.98 -28.58
N THR A 168 -1.80 -6.54 -27.52
CA THR A 168 -1.72 -7.98 -27.20
C THR A 168 -3.02 -8.73 -27.39
N GLU A 169 -4.18 -8.04 -27.41
CA GLU A 169 -5.51 -8.63 -27.56
C GLU A 169 -6.38 -7.73 -28.46
N ARG A 170 -7.33 -8.33 -29.19
CA ARG A 170 -8.25 -7.65 -30.11
C ARG A 170 -9.69 -7.99 -29.78
#